data_7612f3363bd3a6c673fa07bce0bbadd2
#
_entry.id   7612f3363bd3a6c673fa07bce0bbadd2
#
_cell.length_a   1.000
_cell.length_b   1.000
_cell.length_c   1.000
_cell.angle_alpha   90.00
_cell.angle_beta   90.00
_cell.angle_gamma   90.00
#
_symmetry.space_group_name_H-M   'P 1'
#
loop_
_entity.id
_entity.type
_entity.pdbx_description
1 polymer ?
#
loop_
_entity_poly.entity_id
_entity_poly.type
_entity_poly.pdbx_seq_one_letter_code
_entity_poly.pdbx_strand_id
1 'polypeptide(L)'
;MDLNKDLKYIKKKYGEKMMHYCRECFPTILNVPGKLVEILNTHFYCVKDSLYNDIKENHKESEFNDFVYSNAGLKNEYDIRDVSKTPKELLDDAGYDLFECKTVEEVNSFKKYFILGEQLCTFLDPASRLENKYVFFAVKKNILDIKREDFLIPDRQDEYGTSVISIQFTRDKNNHLSIKNRYNEVVNNPDSTFDNNLDNIIPGLTMSFYKAYGIREIYDENSEFQMENYISIDGEYFKYNYKLNDIYYCTNNIIVYNGKVIKYDPEKYIIMDYFIIDLVNKKVDVFDNKLRDSFSEVIGKIKNIEIVRGEKDKKVYITNEEDNIFELTLSFDNKLIGIKNNLIDKLPNRFLISGQYLKNMEFSNVREIGNDVLYANTDLEHFNLSKAEVIGNYFLANNIKLTNIDLNKTIMIGDDFLKRNIIVESINFDSLQRVGNSFMFSNKELSSIVIPNLSYTGKCFFKSNDKVLFASFPSLQETGDFFMNDAKNLRMFEADNLRVSGDMFLMANKELDYISLPNLIKTGKLFLAANQIIMSVNLPNLSYLPKYFLRNAGGLESITLADDCTWDAIYNKKLLELMHEKKGKTLW
;
A
#
# COMPACT_ATOMS: atom_id res chain seq x y z
N MET A 1 0.36 25.98 -32.06
CA MET A 1 0.01 25.99 -30.64
C MET A 1 1.07 25.20 -29.88
N ASP A 2 1.61 25.81 -28.86
CA ASP A 2 2.96 25.42 -28.39
C ASP A 2 2.89 24.29 -27.36
N LEU A 3 2.69 23.05 -27.79
CA LEU A 3 2.83 21.81 -26.99
C LEU A 3 4.12 21.84 -26.13
N ASN A 4 5.03 22.70 -26.52
CA ASN A 4 6.35 22.87 -25.95
C ASN A 4 6.33 23.69 -24.62
N LYS A 5 5.26 24.47 -24.32
CA LYS A 5 5.23 25.29 -23.09
C LYS A 5 4.93 24.47 -21.85
N ASP A 6 3.94 23.58 -21.93
CA ASP A 6 3.53 22.72 -20.80
C ASP A 6 4.66 21.75 -20.44
N LEU A 7 5.27 21.10 -21.43
CA LEU A 7 6.41 20.23 -21.23
C LEU A 7 7.65 20.96 -20.69
N LYS A 8 7.90 22.20 -21.14
CA LYS A 8 8.98 23.03 -20.59
C LYS A 8 8.73 23.39 -19.13
N TYR A 9 7.48 23.73 -18.78
CA TYR A 9 7.09 23.99 -17.40
C TYR A 9 7.26 22.75 -16.52
N ILE A 10 6.74 21.58 -16.98
CA ILE A 10 6.85 20.31 -16.27
C ILE A 10 8.32 19.94 -16.06
N LYS A 11 9.18 20.06 -17.09
CA LYS A 11 10.62 19.84 -16.97
C LYS A 11 11.25 20.75 -15.92
N LYS A 12 10.87 22.03 -15.88
CA LYS A 12 11.42 23.00 -14.93
C LYS A 12 11.01 22.70 -13.49
N LYS A 13 9.74 22.32 -13.26
CA LYS A 13 9.16 22.15 -11.93
C LYS A 13 9.33 20.73 -11.38
N TYR A 14 9.09 19.71 -12.21
CA TYR A 14 9.04 18.31 -11.82
C TYR A 14 10.18 17.45 -12.35
N GLY A 15 11.09 18.02 -13.15
CA GLY A 15 12.26 17.33 -13.70
C GLY A 15 12.08 16.73 -15.08
N GLU A 16 13.20 16.29 -15.65
CA GLU A 16 13.23 15.77 -17.03
C GLU A 16 12.53 14.42 -17.16
N LYS A 17 12.71 13.54 -16.18
CA LYS A 17 12.06 12.22 -16.14
C LYS A 17 10.54 12.34 -16.12
N MET A 18 10.00 13.25 -15.29
CA MET A 18 8.56 13.53 -15.24
C MET A 18 8.03 14.13 -16.54
N MET A 19 8.81 14.98 -17.20
CA MET A 19 8.46 15.51 -18.52
C MET A 19 8.33 14.41 -19.57
N HIS A 20 9.26 13.45 -19.62
CA HIS A 20 9.18 12.30 -20.52
C HIS A 20 7.97 11.43 -20.21
N TYR A 21 7.76 11.11 -18.95
CA TYR A 21 6.59 10.37 -18.48
C TYR A 21 5.27 11.03 -18.91
N CYS A 22 5.12 12.34 -18.68
CA CYS A 22 3.92 13.06 -19.09
C CYS A 22 3.71 13.09 -20.61
N ARG A 23 4.80 13.15 -21.39
CA ARG A 23 4.70 13.10 -22.86
C ARG A 23 4.18 11.75 -23.34
N GLU A 24 4.58 10.67 -22.71
CA GLU A 24 4.20 9.31 -23.07
C GLU A 24 2.80 8.94 -22.59
N CYS A 25 2.50 9.26 -21.32
CA CYS A 25 1.26 8.83 -20.68
C CYS A 25 0.06 9.77 -20.91
N PHE A 26 0.28 11.06 -21.24
CA PHE A 26 -0.80 12.05 -21.33
C PHE A 26 -0.83 12.85 -22.65
N PRO A 27 -0.66 12.23 -23.82
CA PRO A 27 -0.60 12.96 -25.09
C PRO A 27 -1.91 13.72 -25.38
N THR A 28 -3.06 13.15 -25.06
CA THR A 28 -4.38 13.78 -25.27
C THR A 28 -4.59 14.97 -24.36
N ILE A 29 -4.19 14.88 -23.10
CA ILE A 29 -4.31 15.99 -22.14
C ILE A 29 -3.37 17.15 -22.53
N LEU A 30 -2.19 16.83 -23.05
CA LEU A 30 -1.23 17.82 -23.55
C LEU A 30 -1.73 18.58 -24.79
N ASN A 31 -2.73 18.07 -25.51
CA ASN A 31 -3.40 18.78 -26.61
C ASN A 31 -4.31 19.92 -26.09
N VAL A 32 -4.61 19.96 -24.79
CA VAL A 32 -5.34 21.05 -24.13
C VAL A 32 -4.32 21.92 -23.37
N PRO A 33 -3.93 23.09 -23.89
CA PRO A 33 -2.87 23.91 -23.30
C PRO A 33 -3.14 24.26 -21.84
N GLY A 34 -2.14 24.02 -20.97
CA GLY A 34 -2.19 24.33 -19.55
C GLY A 34 -2.95 23.32 -18.67
N LYS A 35 -3.74 22.40 -19.24
CA LYS A 35 -4.61 21.49 -18.46
C LYS A 35 -3.81 20.52 -17.59
N LEU A 36 -2.81 19.87 -18.14
CA LEU A 36 -1.95 18.97 -17.37
C LEU A 36 -1.17 19.73 -16.29
N VAL A 37 -0.68 20.92 -16.63
CA VAL A 37 0.03 21.79 -15.67
C VAL A 37 -0.89 22.21 -14.53
N GLU A 38 -2.16 22.54 -14.81
CA GLU A 38 -3.17 22.85 -13.80
C GLU A 38 -3.37 21.68 -12.84
N ILE A 39 -3.62 20.47 -13.35
CA ILE A 39 -3.85 19.26 -12.55
C ILE A 39 -2.63 18.98 -11.66
N LEU A 40 -1.44 18.96 -12.23
CA LEU A 40 -0.22 18.71 -11.46
C LEU A 40 0.03 19.77 -10.39
N ASN A 41 -0.22 21.06 -10.68
CA ASN A 41 -0.02 22.13 -9.73
C ASN A 41 -1.03 22.17 -8.60
N THR A 42 -2.26 21.76 -8.86
CA THR A 42 -3.36 21.75 -7.88
C THR A 42 -3.22 20.59 -6.90
N HIS A 43 -2.76 19.44 -7.37
CA HIS A 43 -2.81 18.20 -6.59
C HIS A 43 -1.43 17.68 -6.15
N PHE A 44 -0.34 18.13 -6.80
CA PHE A 44 1.00 17.63 -6.49
C PHE A 44 1.98 18.77 -6.19
N TYR A 45 2.22 19.00 -4.91
CA TYR A 45 3.27 19.91 -4.46
C TYR A 45 4.51 19.08 -4.13
N CYS A 46 5.44 19.03 -5.07
CA CYS A 46 6.65 18.22 -4.94
C CYS A 46 7.93 19.05 -5.22
N VAL A 47 9.01 18.64 -4.60
CA VAL A 47 10.37 19.09 -4.98
C VAL A 47 10.68 18.47 -6.34
N LYS A 48 11.49 19.16 -7.15
CA LYS A 48 11.93 18.68 -8.46
C LYS A 48 12.43 17.23 -8.39
N ASP A 49 12.03 16.42 -9.35
CA ASP A 49 12.28 14.98 -9.48
C ASP A 49 11.63 14.08 -8.42
N SER A 50 11.05 14.62 -7.33
CA SER A 50 10.46 13.80 -6.27
C SER A 50 9.17 13.13 -6.71
N LEU A 51 8.33 13.79 -7.53
CA LEU A 51 7.07 13.21 -7.99
C LEU A 51 7.29 11.97 -8.87
N TYR A 52 8.21 12.05 -9.84
CA TYR A 52 8.53 10.92 -10.69
C TYR A 52 9.08 9.74 -9.88
N ASN A 53 10.01 10.02 -8.96
CA ASN A 53 10.61 8.98 -8.13
C ASN A 53 9.56 8.36 -7.19
N ASP A 54 8.64 9.16 -6.60
CA ASP A 54 7.57 8.65 -5.75
C ASP A 54 6.61 7.72 -6.52
N ILE A 55 6.24 8.09 -7.75
CA ILE A 55 5.39 7.26 -8.60
C ILE A 55 6.10 5.95 -8.94
N LYS A 56 7.38 5.99 -9.35
CA LYS A 56 8.14 4.81 -9.77
C LYS A 56 8.54 3.91 -8.60
N GLU A 57 9.05 4.46 -7.52
CA GLU A 57 9.50 3.70 -6.35
C GLU A 57 8.35 3.02 -5.58
N ASN A 58 7.14 3.58 -5.66
CA ASN A 58 5.95 3.04 -5.01
C ASN A 58 5.00 2.32 -5.98
N HIS A 59 5.38 2.15 -7.25
CA HIS A 59 4.58 1.49 -8.28
C HIS A 59 3.14 2.05 -8.41
N LYS A 60 3.02 3.39 -8.42
CA LYS A 60 1.73 4.11 -8.44
C LYS A 60 1.36 4.67 -9.81
N GLU A 61 1.96 4.18 -10.89
CA GLU A 61 1.75 4.73 -12.23
C GLU A 61 0.30 4.64 -12.68
N SER A 62 -0.36 3.51 -12.45
CA SER A 62 -1.77 3.34 -12.82
C SER A 62 -2.66 4.31 -12.07
N GLU A 63 -2.54 4.35 -10.73
CA GLU A 63 -3.31 5.28 -9.88
C GLU A 63 -3.08 6.74 -10.26
N PHE A 64 -1.84 7.09 -10.56
CA PHE A 64 -1.48 8.43 -10.98
C PHE A 64 -2.08 8.78 -12.35
N ASN A 65 -2.02 7.87 -13.32
CA ASN A 65 -2.61 8.09 -14.64
C ASN A 65 -4.13 8.23 -14.55
N ASP A 66 -4.81 7.36 -13.83
CA ASP A 66 -6.26 7.41 -13.62
C ASP A 66 -6.69 8.71 -12.93
N PHE A 67 -5.93 9.13 -11.93
CA PHE A 67 -6.14 10.41 -11.27
C PHE A 67 -6.03 11.59 -12.24
N VAL A 68 -4.98 11.63 -13.07
CA VAL A 68 -4.74 12.72 -14.03
C VAL A 68 -5.85 12.75 -15.08
N TYR A 69 -6.22 11.61 -15.66
CA TYR A 69 -7.29 11.53 -16.66
C TYR A 69 -8.67 11.90 -16.08
N SER A 70 -9.00 11.45 -14.88
CA SER A 70 -10.25 11.79 -14.18
C SER A 70 -10.36 13.30 -13.94
N ASN A 71 -9.30 13.94 -13.49
CA ASN A 71 -9.27 15.38 -13.26
C ASN A 71 -9.21 16.21 -14.57
N ALA A 72 -8.81 15.60 -15.67
CA ALA A 72 -8.92 16.21 -16.99
C ALA A 72 -10.34 16.16 -17.56
N GLY A 73 -11.25 15.39 -16.94
CA GLY A 73 -12.59 15.11 -17.48
C GLY A 73 -12.55 14.18 -18.70
N LEU A 74 -11.45 13.41 -18.85
CA LEU A 74 -11.22 12.48 -19.95
C LEU A 74 -11.16 11.06 -19.37
N LYS A 75 -11.58 10.08 -20.16
CA LYS A 75 -11.29 8.69 -19.83
C LYS A 75 -9.80 8.41 -20.09
N ASN A 76 -9.18 7.61 -19.25
CA ASN A 76 -7.83 7.13 -19.46
C ASN A 76 -7.79 6.41 -20.83
N GLU A 77 -6.94 6.86 -21.76
CA GLU A 77 -6.85 6.27 -23.10
C GLU A 77 -6.38 4.80 -23.05
N TYR A 78 -5.73 4.39 -21.98
CA TYR A 78 -5.41 2.98 -21.72
C TYR A 78 -6.65 2.11 -21.50
N ASP A 79 -7.80 2.67 -21.15
CA ASP A 79 -9.09 1.96 -21.02
C ASP A 79 -9.85 1.83 -22.35
N ILE A 80 -9.45 2.57 -23.38
CA ILE A 80 -10.00 2.46 -24.76
C ILE A 80 -9.06 1.56 -25.59
N ARG A 81 -8.88 0.34 -25.12
CA ARG A 81 -8.12 -0.66 -25.87
C ARG A 81 -8.97 -1.16 -27.02
N ASP A 82 -8.44 -1.09 -28.23
CA ASP A 82 -9.09 -1.64 -29.41
C ASP A 82 -9.13 -3.18 -29.33
N VAL A 83 -10.17 -3.69 -28.68
CA VAL A 83 -10.42 -5.13 -28.53
C VAL A 83 -10.90 -5.76 -29.84
N SER A 84 -10.93 -5.00 -30.95
CA SER A 84 -11.26 -5.51 -32.28
C SER A 84 -10.16 -6.39 -32.85
N LYS A 85 -8.90 -6.19 -32.44
CA LYS A 85 -7.75 -6.96 -32.90
C LYS A 85 -7.64 -8.31 -32.20
N THR A 86 -7.27 -9.32 -32.95
CA THR A 86 -6.95 -10.66 -32.45
C THR A 86 -5.63 -10.66 -31.67
N PRO A 87 -5.37 -11.65 -30.78
CA PRO A 87 -4.08 -11.77 -30.11
C PRO A 87 -2.89 -11.78 -31.06
N LYS A 88 -3.06 -12.42 -32.26
CA LYS A 88 -2.03 -12.49 -33.28
C LYS A 88 -1.73 -11.12 -33.86
N GLU A 89 -2.74 -10.31 -34.17
CA GLU A 89 -2.57 -8.97 -34.72
C GLU A 89 -1.91 -8.03 -33.71
N LEU A 90 -2.32 -8.08 -32.42
CA LEU A 90 -1.70 -7.26 -31.37
C LEU A 90 -0.23 -7.61 -31.15
N LEU A 91 0.09 -8.91 -31.16
CA LEU A 91 1.47 -9.39 -31.00
C LEU A 91 2.31 -9.07 -32.25
N ASP A 92 1.74 -9.20 -33.46
CA ASP A 92 2.43 -8.85 -34.70
C ASP A 92 2.79 -7.37 -34.77
N ASP A 93 1.85 -6.49 -34.37
CA ASP A 93 2.07 -5.05 -34.29
C ASP A 93 3.15 -4.68 -33.25
N ALA A 94 3.23 -5.45 -32.16
CA ALA A 94 4.27 -5.29 -31.14
C ALA A 94 5.61 -5.98 -31.49
N GLY A 95 5.72 -6.52 -32.69
CA GLY A 95 6.94 -7.16 -33.22
C GLY A 95 7.18 -8.58 -32.72
N TYR A 96 6.11 -9.32 -32.34
CA TYR A 96 6.20 -10.73 -31.96
C TYR A 96 5.60 -11.64 -33.01
N ASP A 97 6.13 -12.85 -33.12
CA ASP A 97 5.49 -13.98 -33.78
C ASP A 97 4.80 -14.86 -32.73
N LEU A 98 3.52 -15.20 -32.96
CA LEU A 98 2.72 -16.06 -32.09
C LEU A 98 2.68 -17.49 -32.63
N PHE A 99 3.06 -18.45 -31.78
CA PHE A 99 3.09 -19.88 -32.09
C PHE A 99 2.12 -20.63 -31.18
N GLU A 100 1.12 -21.30 -31.73
CA GLU A 100 0.28 -22.27 -31.03
C GLU A 100 0.95 -23.64 -31.08
N CYS A 101 1.22 -24.25 -29.93
CA CYS A 101 1.82 -25.57 -29.84
C CYS A 101 0.75 -26.64 -29.67
N LYS A 102 0.82 -27.69 -30.54
CA LYS A 102 -0.11 -28.81 -30.55
C LYS A 102 0.56 -30.15 -30.25
N THR A 103 1.88 -30.20 -30.35
CA THR A 103 2.68 -31.39 -30.08
C THR A 103 3.73 -31.13 -29.01
N VAL A 104 4.21 -32.22 -28.37
CA VAL A 104 5.29 -32.20 -27.39
C VAL A 104 6.58 -31.63 -27.96
N GLU A 105 6.88 -31.96 -29.22
CA GLU A 105 8.06 -31.49 -29.96
C GLU A 105 8.01 -29.97 -30.15
N GLU A 106 6.84 -29.44 -30.51
CA GLU A 106 6.65 -28.00 -30.68
C GLU A 106 6.85 -27.26 -29.36
N VAL A 107 6.28 -27.74 -28.25
CA VAL A 107 6.49 -27.15 -26.91
C VAL A 107 7.99 -27.17 -26.57
N ASN A 108 8.65 -28.30 -26.71
CA ASN A 108 10.05 -28.46 -26.36
C ASN A 108 11.00 -27.61 -27.25
N SER A 109 10.59 -27.24 -28.46
CA SER A 109 11.37 -26.37 -29.33
C SER A 109 11.62 -24.97 -28.73
N PHE A 110 10.73 -24.51 -27.86
CA PHE A 110 10.84 -23.21 -27.17
C PHE A 110 11.64 -23.27 -25.87
N LYS A 111 11.94 -24.46 -25.35
CA LYS A 111 12.69 -24.65 -24.09
C LYS A 111 14.02 -23.90 -24.06
N LYS A 112 14.69 -23.82 -25.19
CA LYS A 112 15.97 -23.12 -25.37
C LYS A 112 15.93 -21.63 -25.08
N TYR A 113 14.75 -21.00 -25.12
CA TYR A 113 14.58 -19.57 -24.90
C TYR A 113 14.34 -19.19 -23.43
N PHE A 114 14.13 -20.19 -22.56
CA PHE A 114 13.87 -19.97 -21.13
C PHE A 114 15.10 -20.28 -20.30
N ILE A 115 15.45 -19.38 -19.39
CA ILE A 115 16.66 -19.49 -18.54
C ILE A 115 16.64 -20.76 -17.70
N LEU A 116 15.49 -21.08 -17.12
CA LEU A 116 15.28 -22.27 -16.30
C LEU A 116 14.47 -23.36 -17.03
N GLY A 117 14.59 -23.44 -18.36
CA GLY A 117 13.75 -24.32 -19.20
C GLY A 117 13.67 -25.76 -18.72
N GLU A 118 14.77 -26.31 -18.19
CA GLU A 118 14.81 -27.69 -17.63
C GLU A 118 13.95 -27.87 -16.36
N GLN A 119 13.61 -26.78 -15.67
CA GLN A 119 12.89 -26.81 -14.38
C GLN A 119 11.45 -26.32 -14.50
N LEU A 120 11.05 -25.76 -15.65
CA LEU A 120 9.72 -25.22 -15.83
C LEU A 120 8.69 -26.32 -16.05
N CYS A 121 7.57 -26.25 -15.32
CA CYS A 121 6.47 -27.22 -15.43
C CYS A 121 5.97 -27.42 -16.86
N THR A 122 6.04 -26.39 -17.73
CA THR A 122 5.65 -26.45 -19.13
C THR A 122 6.49 -27.47 -19.90
N PHE A 123 7.78 -27.59 -19.59
CA PHE A 123 8.73 -28.45 -20.27
C PHE A 123 9.05 -29.75 -19.52
N LEU A 124 8.63 -29.86 -18.24
CA LEU A 124 8.77 -31.10 -17.46
C LEU A 124 7.73 -32.16 -17.89
N ASP A 125 6.49 -31.71 -18.15
CA ASP A 125 5.41 -32.58 -18.58
C ASP A 125 4.56 -31.88 -19.67
N PRO A 126 5.09 -31.72 -20.89
CA PRO A 126 4.41 -31.04 -21.97
C PRO A 126 3.20 -31.82 -22.49
N ALA A 127 3.16 -33.16 -22.36
CA ALA A 127 2.03 -33.97 -22.77
C ALA A 127 0.78 -33.68 -21.94
N SER A 128 0.90 -33.74 -20.62
CA SER A 128 -0.20 -33.39 -19.70
C SER A 128 -0.63 -31.93 -19.87
N ARG A 129 0.31 -31.02 -20.18
CA ARG A 129 -0.02 -29.62 -20.48
C ARG A 129 -0.92 -29.50 -21.69
N LEU A 130 -0.58 -30.16 -22.80
CA LEU A 130 -1.34 -30.11 -24.04
C LEU A 130 -2.72 -30.79 -23.93
N GLU A 131 -2.87 -31.80 -23.09
CA GLU A 131 -4.18 -32.40 -22.80
C GLU A 131 -5.15 -31.42 -22.14
N ASN A 132 -4.64 -30.63 -21.18
CA ASN A 132 -5.47 -29.81 -20.29
C ASN A 132 -5.47 -28.32 -20.63
N LYS A 133 -4.48 -27.84 -21.44
CA LYS A 133 -4.30 -26.41 -21.73
C LYS A 133 -4.06 -26.14 -23.20
N TYR A 134 -4.42 -24.94 -23.62
CA TYR A 134 -3.84 -24.32 -24.82
C TYR A 134 -2.48 -23.75 -24.44
N VAL A 135 -1.47 -24.00 -25.27
CA VAL A 135 -0.10 -23.55 -25.04
C VAL A 135 0.37 -22.73 -26.24
N PHE A 136 0.72 -21.47 -25.98
CA PHE A 136 1.27 -20.57 -26.97
C PHE A 136 2.61 -20.03 -26.50
N PHE A 137 3.47 -19.71 -27.46
CA PHE A 137 4.65 -18.89 -27.25
C PHE A 137 4.61 -17.70 -28.20
N ALA A 138 4.94 -16.51 -27.67
CA ALA A 138 5.19 -15.34 -28.49
C ALA A 138 6.67 -14.97 -28.38
N VAL A 139 7.32 -14.79 -29.54
CA VAL A 139 8.76 -14.54 -29.63
C VAL A 139 8.98 -13.26 -30.41
N LYS A 140 9.78 -12.34 -29.91
CA LYS A 140 10.17 -11.13 -30.66
C LYS A 140 10.90 -11.51 -31.94
N LYS A 141 10.52 -10.92 -33.06
CA LYS A 141 11.03 -11.24 -34.41
C LYS A 141 12.55 -11.13 -34.55
N ASN A 142 13.15 -10.18 -33.80
CA ASN A 142 14.62 -9.98 -33.81
C ASN A 142 15.42 -11.04 -33.03
N ILE A 143 14.76 -11.93 -32.28
CA ILE A 143 15.41 -12.92 -31.40
C ILE A 143 15.56 -14.28 -32.05
N LEU A 144 14.75 -14.59 -33.06
CA LEU A 144 14.78 -15.87 -33.74
C LEU A 144 16.16 -16.21 -34.36
N ASP A 145 16.96 -15.20 -34.69
CA ASP A 145 18.29 -15.33 -35.28
C ASP A 145 19.45 -15.28 -34.27
N ILE A 146 19.17 -15.09 -32.95
CA ILE A 146 20.20 -14.99 -31.93
C ILE A 146 20.64 -16.38 -31.50
N LYS A 147 21.96 -16.61 -31.36
CA LYS A 147 22.50 -17.87 -30.84
C LYS A 147 22.10 -18.05 -29.37
N ARG A 148 21.80 -19.30 -28.97
CA ARG A 148 21.35 -19.65 -27.60
C ARG A 148 22.26 -19.10 -26.50
N GLU A 149 23.57 -19.14 -26.72
CA GLU A 149 24.59 -18.71 -25.77
C GLU A 149 24.51 -17.21 -25.49
N ASP A 150 24.29 -16.40 -26.50
CA ASP A 150 24.14 -14.96 -26.39
C ASP A 150 22.78 -14.56 -25.80
N PHE A 151 21.75 -15.40 -26.02
CA PHE A 151 20.41 -15.15 -25.53
C PHE A 151 20.20 -15.42 -24.03
N LEU A 152 20.97 -16.36 -23.46
CA LEU A 152 20.86 -16.72 -22.04
C LEU A 152 21.63 -15.78 -21.11
N ILE A 153 22.44 -14.88 -21.63
CA ILE A 153 23.06 -13.81 -20.85
C ILE A 153 21.98 -12.77 -20.55
N PRO A 154 21.77 -12.34 -19.28
CA PRO A 154 20.88 -11.23 -18.96
C PRO A 154 21.36 -9.99 -19.69
N ASP A 155 20.78 -9.70 -20.85
CA ASP A 155 21.08 -8.50 -21.61
C ASP A 155 20.21 -7.35 -21.11
N ARG A 156 20.80 -6.15 -21.06
CA ARG A 156 20.09 -4.89 -20.75
C ARG A 156 18.96 -4.58 -21.73
N GLN A 157 18.90 -5.25 -22.88
CA GLN A 157 17.83 -5.12 -23.88
C GLN A 157 16.60 -5.98 -23.60
N ASP A 158 16.68 -6.96 -22.70
CA ASP A 158 15.56 -7.80 -22.26
C ASP A 158 15.41 -7.79 -20.74
N GLU A 159 15.52 -6.63 -20.15
CA GLU A 159 15.49 -6.40 -18.69
C GLU A 159 14.28 -7.07 -18.04
N TYR A 160 13.13 -7.05 -18.71
CA TYR A 160 11.87 -7.64 -18.21
C TYR A 160 11.63 -9.09 -18.70
N GLY A 161 12.54 -9.68 -19.43
CA GLY A 161 12.40 -11.04 -19.95
C GLY A 161 11.22 -11.25 -20.91
N THR A 162 10.68 -10.19 -21.50
CA THR A 162 9.49 -10.23 -22.36
C THR A 162 9.80 -10.49 -23.83
N SER A 163 11.06 -10.67 -24.20
CA SER A 163 11.45 -11.08 -25.56
C SER A 163 10.86 -12.43 -25.98
N VAL A 164 10.58 -13.30 -25.01
CA VAL A 164 9.84 -14.56 -25.21
C VAL A 164 8.84 -14.72 -24.05
N ILE A 165 7.58 -14.94 -24.41
CA ILE A 165 6.48 -15.11 -23.48
C ILE A 165 5.78 -16.45 -23.70
N SER A 166 5.46 -17.14 -22.60
CA SER A 166 4.62 -18.33 -22.58
C SER A 166 3.20 -17.94 -22.19
N ILE A 167 2.21 -18.32 -22.99
CA ILE A 167 0.81 -17.99 -22.79
C ILE A 167 0.04 -19.30 -22.69
N GLN A 168 -0.64 -19.54 -21.57
CA GLN A 168 -1.34 -20.78 -21.31
C GLN A 168 -2.70 -20.52 -20.66
N PHE A 169 -3.71 -21.30 -21.02
CA PHE A 169 -5.02 -21.32 -20.37
C PHE A 169 -5.67 -22.70 -20.50
N THR A 170 -6.53 -23.04 -19.54
CA THR A 170 -7.17 -24.36 -19.48
C THR A 170 -8.23 -24.54 -20.57
N ARG A 171 -8.46 -25.80 -21.00
CA ARG A 171 -9.46 -26.14 -22.02
C ARG A 171 -10.88 -26.26 -21.46
N ASP A 172 -11.02 -26.26 -20.16
CA ASP A 172 -12.31 -26.34 -19.46
C ASP A 172 -12.98 -24.95 -19.35
N LYS A 173 -14.20 -24.93 -18.80
CA LYS A 173 -14.97 -23.68 -18.63
C LYS A 173 -14.39 -22.74 -17.58
N ASN A 174 -13.38 -23.19 -16.81
CA ASN A 174 -12.71 -22.45 -15.75
C ASN A 174 -11.35 -21.92 -16.23
N ASN A 175 -11.33 -21.27 -17.36
CA ASN A 175 -10.12 -20.89 -18.09
C ASN A 175 -9.35 -19.78 -17.38
N HIS A 176 -8.24 -20.13 -16.72
CA HIS A 176 -7.30 -19.16 -16.20
C HIS A 176 -6.18 -18.90 -17.22
N LEU A 177 -6.08 -17.65 -17.69
CA LEU A 177 -5.01 -17.23 -18.58
C LEU A 177 -3.77 -16.89 -17.74
N SER A 178 -2.67 -17.57 -18.02
CA SER A 178 -1.36 -17.30 -17.44
C SER A 178 -0.39 -16.87 -18.52
N ILE A 179 0.14 -15.68 -18.42
CA ILE A 179 1.20 -15.17 -19.29
C ILE A 179 2.48 -15.02 -18.47
N LYS A 180 3.56 -15.64 -18.91
CA LYS A 180 4.84 -15.64 -18.21
C LYS A 180 5.97 -15.23 -19.13
N ASN A 181 6.90 -14.45 -18.60
CA ASN A 181 8.13 -14.08 -19.28
C ASN A 181 9.15 -15.25 -19.29
N ARG A 182 10.31 -15.05 -19.93
CA ARG A 182 11.39 -16.07 -20.01
C ARG A 182 12.06 -16.39 -18.66
N TYR A 183 11.81 -15.59 -17.62
CA TYR A 183 12.27 -15.84 -16.24
C TYR A 183 11.24 -16.61 -15.42
N ASN A 184 10.10 -17.02 -16.01
CA ASN A 184 8.96 -17.69 -15.38
C ASN A 184 8.16 -16.78 -14.42
N GLU A 185 8.26 -15.49 -14.56
CA GLU A 185 7.46 -14.53 -13.80
C GLU A 185 6.14 -14.29 -14.50
N VAL A 186 5.06 -14.16 -13.75
CA VAL A 186 3.73 -13.83 -14.28
C VAL A 186 3.71 -12.35 -14.67
N VAL A 187 3.42 -12.07 -15.94
CA VAL A 187 3.45 -10.72 -16.51
C VAL A 187 2.08 -10.18 -16.93
N ASN A 188 1.01 -10.89 -16.61
CA ASN A 188 -0.38 -10.44 -16.79
C ASN A 188 -1.11 -10.25 -15.45
N ASN A 189 -0.40 -10.15 -14.34
CA ASN A 189 -0.96 -9.84 -13.05
C ASN A 189 -1.09 -8.32 -12.89
N PRO A 190 -2.27 -7.77 -12.60
CA PRO A 190 -2.47 -6.34 -12.34
C PRO A 190 -1.66 -5.83 -11.13
N ASP A 191 -1.32 -6.72 -10.19
CA ASP A 191 -0.44 -6.39 -9.04
C ASP A 191 1.06 -6.41 -9.39
N SER A 192 1.43 -6.80 -10.62
CA SER A 192 2.82 -6.74 -11.06
C SER A 192 3.23 -5.28 -11.26
N THR A 193 4.53 -5.02 -11.09
CA THR A 193 5.09 -3.69 -11.34
C THR A 193 4.74 -3.23 -12.76
N PHE A 194 4.51 -1.93 -12.95
CA PHE A 194 4.13 -1.34 -14.24
C PHE A 194 5.01 -1.84 -15.41
N ASP A 195 6.30 -1.91 -15.18
CA ASP A 195 7.28 -2.32 -16.17
C ASP A 195 7.22 -3.82 -16.53
N ASN A 196 6.65 -4.65 -15.66
CA ASN A 196 6.51 -6.10 -15.85
C ASN A 196 5.11 -6.53 -16.32
N ASN A 197 4.14 -5.61 -16.38
CA ASN A 197 2.81 -5.95 -16.87
C ASN A 197 2.77 -5.87 -18.40
N LEU A 198 2.58 -7.03 -19.05
CA LEU A 198 2.59 -7.14 -20.49
C LEU A 198 1.46 -6.36 -21.17
N ASP A 199 0.30 -6.19 -20.52
CA ASP A 199 -0.79 -5.35 -21.05
C ASP A 199 -0.44 -3.87 -21.09
N ASN A 200 0.57 -3.42 -20.33
CA ASN A 200 1.14 -2.07 -20.45
C ASN A 200 2.08 -1.96 -21.67
N ILE A 201 2.74 -3.06 -22.02
CA ILE A 201 3.62 -3.12 -23.20
C ILE A 201 2.81 -3.38 -24.48
N ILE A 202 1.82 -4.26 -24.40
CA ILE A 202 0.92 -4.63 -25.51
C ILE A 202 -0.53 -4.47 -25.05
N PRO A 203 -1.07 -3.24 -25.11
CA PRO A 203 -2.39 -2.92 -24.60
C PRO A 203 -3.50 -3.79 -25.18
N GLY A 204 -4.29 -4.41 -24.30
CA GLY A 204 -5.42 -5.25 -24.68
C GLY A 204 -5.08 -6.70 -25.04
N LEU A 205 -3.83 -7.14 -24.91
CA LEU A 205 -3.41 -8.50 -25.26
C LEU A 205 -4.17 -9.56 -24.45
N THR A 206 -4.21 -9.44 -23.12
CA THR A 206 -4.94 -10.36 -22.24
C THR A 206 -6.41 -10.47 -22.67
N MET A 207 -7.03 -9.33 -22.92
CA MET A 207 -8.42 -9.23 -23.32
C MET A 207 -8.68 -9.87 -24.69
N SER A 208 -7.77 -9.69 -25.65
CA SER A 208 -7.90 -10.28 -26.99
C SER A 208 -7.88 -11.81 -26.94
N PHE A 209 -7.09 -12.41 -26.02
CA PHE A 209 -7.11 -13.85 -25.78
C PHE A 209 -8.44 -14.32 -25.20
N TYR A 210 -8.98 -13.61 -24.20
CA TYR A 210 -10.29 -13.94 -23.63
C TYR A 210 -11.38 -13.95 -24.71
N LYS A 211 -11.40 -12.92 -25.55
CA LYS A 211 -12.38 -12.79 -26.63
C LYS A 211 -12.21 -13.86 -27.72
N ALA A 212 -10.97 -14.08 -28.17
CA ALA A 212 -10.70 -15.00 -29.28
C ALA A 212 -10.97 -16.47 -28.94
N TYR A 213 -10.75 -16.87 -27.69
CA TYR A 213 -10.86 -18.27 -27.25
C TYR A 213 -12.07 -18.53 -26.36
N GLY A 214 -12.96 -17.56 -26.20
CA GLY A 214 -14.16 -17.68 -25.38
C GLY A 214 -13.84 -17.98 -23.91
N ILE A 215 -12.68 -17.48 -23.42
CA ILE A 215 -12.24 -17.65 -22.06
C ILE A 215 -13.22 -16.88 -21.20
N ARG A 216 -14.00 -17.59 -20.40
CA ARG A 216 -14.87 -16.98 -19.39
C ARG A 216 -14.06 -16.84 -18.13
N GLU A 217 -13.87 -15.60 -17.69
CA GLU A 217 -13.24 -15.35 -16.43
C GLU A 217 -13.95 -16.10 -15.32
N ILE A 218 -13.24 -17.03 -14.69
CA ILE A 218 -13.52 -17.35 -13.31
C ILE A 218 -12.51 -16.50 -12.53
N TYR A 219 -13.07 -15.60 -11.78
CA TYR A 219 -12.29 -14.81 -10.85
C TYR A 219 -11.40 -15.74 -10.03
N ASP A 220 -10.10 -15.67 -10.22
CA ASP A 220 -9.18 -15.90 -9.13
C ASP A 220 -9.51 -14.80 -8.12
N GLU A 221 -9.90 -15.23 -6.93
CA GLU A 221 -10.35 -14.36 -5.84
C GLU A 221 -9.34 -13.25 -5.45
N ASN A 222 -8.21 -13.12 -6.13
CA ASN A 222 -7.13 -12.17 -5.89
C ASN A 222 -6.84 -11.20 -7.03
N SER A 223 -7.56 -11.23 -8.17
CA SER A 223 -7.30 -10.30 -9.28
C SER A 223 -8.48 -9.37 -9.54
N GLU A 224 -8.30 -8.09 -9.24
CA GLU A 224 -9.19 -6.99 -9.64
C GLU A 224 -9.05 -6.63 -11.13
N PHE A 225 -9.14 -7.57 -12.05
CA PHE A 225 -9.14 -7.24 -13.47
C PHE A 225 -10.56 -6.97 -13.95
N GLN A 226 -10.89 -5.71 -14.19
CA GLN A 226 -12.18 -5.29 -14.76
C GLN A 226 -12.18 -5.50 -16.28
N MET A 227 -12.74 -6.62 -16.74
CA MET A 227 -13.25 -6.72 -18.09
C MET A 227 -14.43 -5.78 -18.30
N GLU A 228 -14.73 -5.36 -19.53
CA GLU A 228 -15.99 -4.66 -19.82
C GLU A 228 -17.14 -5.40 -19.17
N ASN A 229 -17.63 -4.80 -18.16
CA ASN A 229 -18.45 -5.11 -17.05
C ASN A 229 -19.79 -5.73 -17.47
N TYR A 230 -19.82 -7.02 -17.76
CA TYR A 230 -21.06 -7.77 -17.94
C TYR A 230 -21.13 -8.94 -16.98
N ILE A 231 -22.24 -9.08 -16.31
CA ILE A 231 -22.58 -10.30 -15.56
C ILE A 231 -23.72 -11.00 -16.26
N SER A 232 -23.63 -12.32 -16.41
CA SER A 232 -24.70 -13.15 -16.96
C SER A 232 -25.50 -13.80 -15.83
N ILE A 233 -26.79 -13.56 -15.82
CA ILE A 233 -27.75 -14.18 -14.88
C ILE A 233 -28.87 -14.79 -15.73
N ASP A 234 -29.13 -16.08 -15.57
CA ASP A 234 -30.17 -16.84 -16.28
C ASP A 234 -30.16 -16.66 -17.81
N GLY A 235 -28.96 -16.40 -18.38
CA GLY A 235 -28.76 -16.19 -19.82
C GLY A 235 -28.92 -14.75 -20.28
N GLU A 236 -29.31 -13.84 -19.42
CA GLU A 236 -29.29 -12.39 -19.68
C GLU A 236 -27.97 -11.76 -19.25
N TYR A 237 -27.49 -10.77 -20.03
CA TYR A 237 -26.22 -10.07 -19.76
C TYR A 237 -26.51 -8.64 -19.27
N PHE A 238 -26.02 -8.34 -18.08
CA PHE A 238 -26.16 -7.02 -17.47
C PHE A 238 -24.80 -6.30 -17.49
N LYS A 239 -24.75 -5.15 -18.16
CA LYS A 239 -23.57 -4.26 -18.10
C LYS A 239 -23.56 -3.55 -16.76
N TYR A 240 -22.47 -3.73 -15.97
CA TYR A 240 -22.30 -3.01 -14.73
C TYR A 240 -21.28 -1.88 -14.87
N ASN A 241 -21.50 -0.76 -14.19
CA ASN A 241 -20.59 0.38 -14.20
C ASN A 241 -19.40 0.15 -13.28
N TYR A 242 -19.64 -0.54 -12.17
CA TYR A 242 -18.62 -1.02 -11.24
C TYR A 242 -19.15 -2.21 -10.46
N LYS A 243 -18.22 -3.02 -9.97
CA LYS A 243 -18.48 -4.12 -9.05
C LYS A 243 -17.93 -3.72 -7.69
N LEU A 244 -18.73 -3.91 -6.66
CA LEU A 244 -18.27 -3.82 -5.30
C LEU A 244 -18.57 -5.17 -4.64
N ASN A 245 -17.53 -5.96 -4.45
CA ASN A 245 -17.63 -7.33 -3.94
C ASN A 245 -18.59 -8.21 -4.79
N ASP A 246 -19.61 -8.79 -4.21
CA ASP A 246 -20.59 -9.62 -4.94
C ASP A 246 -21.79 -8.85 -5.48
N ILE A 247 -21.72 -7.51 -5.46
CA ILE A 247 -22.72 -6.66 -6.08
C ILE A 247 -22.18 -6.05 -7.35
N TYR A 248 -22.99 -6.16 -8.38
CA TYR A 248 -22.76 -5.51 -9.66
C TYR A 248 -23.77 -4.39 -9.82
N TYR A 249 -23.27 -3.16 -9.87
CA TYR A 249 -24.09 -1.95 -10.11
C TYR A 249 -24.26 -1.76 -11.59
N CYS A 250 -25.40 -2.19 -12.09
CA CYS A 250 -25.71 -2.16 -13.51
C CYS A 250 -26.34 -0.84 -13.95
N THR A 251 -26.39 -0.59 -15.25
CA THR A 251 -27.14 0.52 -15.84
C THR A 251 -28.65 0.37 -15.53
N ASN A 252 -29.39 1.47 -15.56
CA ASN A 252 -30.83 1.50 -15.34
C ASN A 252 -31.33 1.11 -13.93
N ASN A 253 -30.56 1.44 -12.89
CA ASN A 253 -30.89 1.11 -11.49
C ASN A 253 -31.09 -0.40 -11.24
N ILE A 254 -30.31 -1.20 -11.93
CA ILE A 254 -30.26 -2.66 -11.70
C ILE A 254 -29.02 -2.98 -10.87
N ILE A 255 -29.20 -3.84 -9.91
CA ILE A 255 -28.13 -4.44 -9.12
C ILE A 255 -28.22 -5.95 -9.28
N VAL A 256 -27.08 -6.59 -9.48
CA VAL A 256 -27.01 -8.06 -9.38
C VAL A 256 -26.30 -8.41 -8.09
N TYR A 257 -26.99 -9.17 -7.25
CA TYR A 257 -26.50 -9.58 -5.94
C TYR A 257 -26.90 -11.04 -5.66
N ASN A 258 -25.97 -11.87 -5.22
CA ASN A 258 -26.19 -13.31 -4.96
C ASN A 258 -26.90 -14.04 -6.11
N GLY A 259 -26.50 -13.76 -7.36
CA GLY A 259 -27.12 -14.36 -8.54
C GLY A 259 -28.55 -13.90 -8.82
N LYS A 260 -29.05 -12.88 -8.14
CA LYS A 260 -30.38 -12.30 -8.36
C LYS A 260 -30.26 -10.90 -8.94
N VAL A 261 -31.11 -10.64 -9.93
CA VAL A 261 -31.29 -9.31 -10.51
C VAL A 261 -32.30 -8.54 -9.65
N ILE A 262 -31.85 -7.44 -9.07
CA ILE A 262 -32.68 -6.58 -8.22
C ILE A 262 -32.82 -5.23 -8.92
N LYS A 263 -34.04 -4.82 -9.20
CA LYS A 263 -34.31 -3.43 -9.60
C LYS A 263 -34.13 -2.57 -8.35
N TYR A 264 -33.12 -1.71 -8.37
CA TYR A 264 -32.81 -0.83 -7.24
C TYR A 264 -33.95 0.16 -7.01
N ASP A 265 -34.51 0.09 -5.82
CA ASP A 265 -35.53 0.99 -5.34
C ASP A 265 -34.98 1.70 -4.09
N PRO A 266 -34.65 3.00 -4.17
CA PRO A 266 -34.06 3.73 -3.03
C PRO A 266 -35.02 3.86 -1.83
N GLU A 267 -36.30 3.56 -2.01
CA GLU A 267 -37.29 3.48 -0.92
C GLU A 267 -37.24 2.15 -0.16
N LYS A 268 -36.66 1.10 -0.78
CA LYS A 268 -36.57 -0.23 -0.19
C LYS A 268 -35.17 -0.62 0.26
N TYR A 269 -34.15 -0.05 -0.37
CA TYR A 269 -32.76 -0.40 -0.10
C TYR A 269 -31.90 0.83 0.05
N ILE A 270 -31.00 0.80 1.03
CA ILE A 270 -29.88 1.72 1.15
C ILE A 270 -28.61 0.94 0.88
N ILE A 271 -27.88 1.32 -0.17
CA ILE A 271 -26.62 0.68 -0.52
C ILE A 271 -25.51 1.64 -0.15
N MET A 272 -24.57 1.15 0.64
CA MET A 272 -23.43 1.92 1.13
C MET A 272 -22.18 1.09 0.89
N ASP A 273 -21.19 1.67 0.22
CA ASP A 273 -19.88 1.04 -0.02
C ASP A 273 -19.95 -0.48 -0.26
N TYR A 274 -19.86 -1.31 0.77
CA TYR A 274 -19.86 -2.77 0.70
C TYR A 274 -20.99 -3.45 1.50
N PHE A 275 -22.04 -2.71 1.90
CA PHE A 275 -23.21 -3.30 2.54
C PHE A 275 -24.54 -2.66 2.11
N ILE A 276 -25.60 -3.43 2.22
CA ILE A 276 -26.96 -3.04 1.92
C ILE A 276 -27.83 -3.11 3.16
N ILE A 277 -28.65 -2.08 3.36
CA ILE A 277 -29.73 -2.13 4.35
C ILE A 277 -31.03 -2.38 3.58
N ASP A 278 -31.64 -3.51 3.84
CA ASP A 278 -32.99 -3.81 3.38
C ASP A 278 -33.99 -3.21 4.37
N LEU A 279 -34.65 -2.14 3.94
CA LEU A 279 -35.61 -1.42 4.76
C LEU A 279 -36.92 -2.20 4.98
N VAL A 280 -37.25 -3.10 4.07
CA VAL A 280 -38.47 -3.91 4.12
C VAL A 280 -38.28 -5.08 5.09
N ASN A 281 -37.19 -5.81 4.94
CA ASN A 281 -36.90 -6.97 5.77
C ASN A 281 -36.09 -6.64 7.03
N LYS A 282 -35.75 -5.35 7.24
CA LYS A 282 -34.97 -4.85 8.38
C LYS A 282 -33.67 -5.65 8.58
N LYS A 283 -32.88 -5.75 7.52
CA LYS A 283 -31.67 -6.56 7.49
C LYS A 283 -30.50 -5.75 6.93
N VAL A 284 -29.31 -5.98 7.48
CA VAL A 284 -28.04 -5.53 6.91
C VAL A 284 -27.33 -6.75 6.32
N ASP A 285 -27.04 -6.69 5.03
CA ASP A 285 -26.24 -7.69 4.35
C ASP A 285 -24.88 -7.06 3.94
N VAL A 286 -23.79 -7.73 4.30
CA VAL A 286 -22.43 -7.37 3.91
C VAL A 286 -22.05 -8.17 2.67
N PHE A 287 -21.50 -7.50 1.67
CA PHE A 287 -21.31 -8.04 0.33
C PHE A 287 -20.01 -8.78 0.11
N ASP A 288 -19.02 -8.61 0.98
CA ASP A 288 -17.71 -9.23 0.80
C ASP A 288 -17.43 -10.32 1.82
N ASN A 289 -17.40 -11.56 1.35
CA ASN A 289 -17.01 -12.71 2.17
C ASN A 289 -15.52 -12.68 2.56
N LYS A 290 -14.64 -11.95 1.85
CA LYS A 290 -13.21 -11.82 2.18
C LYS A 290 -12.94 -10.69 3.17
N LEU A 291 -13.60 -9.57 2.99
CA LEU A 291 -13.49 -8.45 3.90
C LEU A 291 -14.29 -8.67 5.19
N ARG A 292 -15.21 -9.65 5.23
CA ARG A 292 -16.10 -9.91 6.38
C ARG A 292 -16.14 -8.76 7.34
N ASP A 293 -16.68 -7.63 6.85
CA ASP A 293 -16.87 -6.49 7.71
C ASP A 293 -17.78 -6.90 8.84
N SER A 294 -17.38 -6.65 10.04
CA SER A 294 -18.16 -6.96 11.22
C SER A 294 -19.28 -5.93 11.48
N PHE A 295 -19.58 -5.06 10.53
CA PHE A 295 -20.64 -4.05 10.67
C PHE A 295 -22.00 -4.68 10.99
N SER A 296 -22.38 -5.73 10.29
CA SER A 296 -23.60 -6.46 10.58
C SER A 296 -23.59 -7.15 11.95
N GLU A 297 -22.42 -7.59 12.41
CA GLU A 297 -22.22 -8.17 13.75
C GLU A 297 -22.42 -7.11 14.84
N VAL A 298 -21.86 -5.90 14.64
CA VAL A 298 -22.00 -4.77 15.58
C VAL A 298 -23.42 -4.25 15.64
N ILE A 299 -24.10 -4.10 14.51
CA ILE A 299 -25.51 -3.69 14.48
C ILE A 299 -26.42 -4.75 15.07
N GLY A 300 -26.14 -6.04 14.82
CA GLY A 300 -26.97 -7.14 15.27
C GLY A 300 -28.32 -7.19 14.56
N LYS A 301 -29.32 -7.79 15.20
CA LYS A 301 -30.68 -7.87 14.66
C LYS A 301 -31.41 -6.54 14.79
N ILE A 302 -32.00 -6.08 13.70
CA ILE A 302 -32.66 -4.79 13.62
C ILE A 302 -34.11 -4.87 14.08
N LYS A 303 -34.44 -4.05 15.08
CA LYS A 303 -35.80 -3.83 15.59
C LYS A 303 -36.54 -2.75 14.81
N ASN A 304 -35.87 -1.62 14.55
CA ASN A 304 -36.45 -0.49 13.84
C ASN A 304 -35.43 0.25 12.98
N ILE A 305 -35.91 0.87 11.89
CA ILE A 305 -35.14 1.79 11.05
C ILE A 305 -35.99 3.04 10.85
N GLU A 306 -35.40 4.20 11.10
CA GLU A 306 -36.00 5.51 10.84
C GLU A 306 -35.09 6.32 9.92
N ILE A 307 -35.66 7.01 8.93
CA ILE A 307 -34.92 7.84 7.98
C ILE A 307 -35.39 9.27 8.11
N VAL A 308 -34.46 10.17 8.39
CA VAL A 308 -34.69 11.61 8.44
C VAL A 308 -33.89 12.25 7.30
N ARG A 309 -34.60 12.94 6.40
CA ARG A 309 -33.98 13.66 5.26
C ARG A 309 -33.63 15.09 5.68
N GLY A 310 -32.36 15.43 5.62
CA GLY A 310 -31.83 16.80 5.78
C GLY A 310 -31.73 17.54 4.45
N GLU A 311 -31.21 18.76 4.48
CA GLU A 311 -30.99 19.58 3.27
C GLU A 311 -29.79 19.10 2.42
N LYS A 312 -28.76 18.54 3.04
CA LYS A 312 -27.50 18.12 2.38
C LYS A 312 -27.16 16.66 2.57
N ASP A 313 -27.83 16.01 3.49
CA ASP A 313 -27.58 14.62 3.87
C ASP A 313 -28.90 13.95 4.28
N LYS A 314 -28.83 12.68 4.60
CA LYS A 314 -29.89 11.94 5.27
C LYS A 314 -29.31 11.16 6.45
N LYS A 315 -30.07 11.08 7.53
CA LYS A 315 -29.75 10.28 8.68
C LYS A 315 -30.59 9.03 8.72
N VAL A 316 -29.95 7.91 8.97
CA VAL A 316 -30.59 6.61 9.16
C VAL A 316 -30.33 6.17 10.58
N TYR A 317 -31.40 6.06 11.37
CA TYR A 317 -31.34 5.57 12.73
C TYR A 317 -31.74 4.10 12.74
N ILE A 318 -30.79 3.24 13.12
CA ILE A 318 -31.01 1.82 13.24
C ILE A 318 -31.08 1.48 14.72
N THR A 319 -32.21 0.98 15.20
CA THR A 319 -32.36 0.45 16.56
C THR A 319 -32.31 -1.07 16.49
N ASN A 320 -31.39 -1.71 17.21
CA ASN A 320 -31.31 -3.17 17.27
C ASN A 320 -32.19 -3.77 18.40
N GLU A 321 -32.23 -5.10 18.52
CA GLU A 321 -33.01 -5.79 19.55
C GLU A 321 -32.54 -5.51 20.99
N GLU A 322 -31.29 -5.01 21.15
CA GLU A 322 -30.72 -4.60 22.44
C GLU A 322 -30.99 -3.11 22.76
N ASP A 323 -31.83 -2.45 21.96
CA ASP A 323 -32.15 -1.03 22.05
C ASP A 323 -30.94 -0.10 21.81
N ASN A 324 -29.86 -0.58 21.21
CA ASN A 324 -28.75 0.23 20.75
C ASN A 324 -29.16 1.00 19.51
N ILE A 325 -28.87 2.29 19.48
CA ILE A 325 -29.18 3.18 18.36
C ILE A 325 -27.88 3.51 17.61
N PHE A 326 -27.84 3.20 16.32
CA PHE A 326 -26.79 3.61 15.40
C PHE A 326 -27.33 4.74 14.52
N GLU A 327 -26.68 5.88 14.55
CA GLU A 327 -26.95 6.99 13.65
C GLU A 327 -25.97 6.92 12.48
N LEU A 328 -26.45 6.67 11.27
CA LEU A 328 -25.68 6.70 10.04
C LEU A 328 -25.99 8.02 9.32
N THR A 329 -24.97 8.74 8.92
CA THR A 329 -25.11 9.93 8.08
C THR A 329 -24.71 9.57 6.65
N LEU A 330 -25.62 9.73 5.72
CA LEU A 330 -25.42 9.41 4.31
C LEU A 330 -25.48 10.68 3.45
N SER A 331 -24.63 10.76 2.45
CA SER A 331 -24.76 11.75 1.38
C SER A 331 -26.02 11.48 0.52
N PHE A 332 -26.38 12.39 -0.36
CA PHE A 332 -27.56 12.20 -1.23
C PHE A 332 -27.45 11.00 -2.16
N ASP A 333 -26.24 10.64 -2.57
CA ASP A 333 -25.94 9.45 -3.39
C ASP A 333 -25.69 8.18 -2.56
N ASN A 334 -26.16 8.17 -1.29
CA ASN A 334 -26.10 7.05 -0.36
C ASN A 334 -24.69 6.59 0.06
N LYS A 335 -23.70 7.49 0.06
CA LYS A 335 -22.38 7.18 0.61
C LYS A 335 -22.39 7.36 2.13
N LEU A 336 -21.83 6.41 2.88
CA LEU A 336 -21.69 6.55 4.31
C LEU A 336 -20.61 7.59 4.62
N ILE A 337 -21.00 8.76 5.10
CA ILE A 337 -20.10 9.86 5.45
C ILE A 337 -19.91 10.03 6.96
N GLY A 338 -20.79 9.45 7.77
CA GLY A 338 -20.68 9.49 9.22
C GLY A 338 -21.39 8.34 9.92
N ILE A 339 -20.87 7.93 11.05
CA ILE A 339 -21.48 6.92 11.92
C ILE A 339 -21.28 7.28 13.39
N LYS A 340 -22.34 7.07 14.19
CA LYS A 340 -22.33 7.33 15.62
C LYS A 340 -23.05 6.25 16.40
N ASN A 341 -22.44 5.83 17.50
CA ASN A 341 -23.04 5.02 18.56
C ASN A 341 -22.30 5.28 19.87
N ASN A 342 -23.03 5.41 20.97
CA ASN A 342 -22.46 5.74 22.29
C ASN A 342 -22.70 4.62 23.33
N LEU A 343 -23.16 3.45 22.94
CA LEU A 343 -23.52 2.37 23.86
C LEU A 343 -22.56 1.19 23.78
N ILE A 344 -22.07 0.85 22.59
CA ILE A 344 -21.15 -0.28 22.44
C ILE A 344 -19.80 0.01 23.06
N ASP A 345 -19.19 -1.00 23.65
CA ASP A 345 -17.90 -0.91 24.35
C ASP A 345 -16.75 -1.59 23.59
N LYS A 346 -17.08 -2.33 22.53
CA LYS A 346 -16.09 -3.07 21.72
C LYS A 346 -16.37 -2.98 20.23
N LEU A 347 -15.31 -2.76 19.44
CA LEU A 347 -15.32 -2.89 17.99
C LEU A 347 -14.62 -4.19 17.59
N PRO A 348 -15.28 -5.10 16.88
CA PRO A 348 -14.66 -6.34 16.41
C PRO A 348 -13.65 -6.07 15.28
N ASN A 349 -12.92 -7.11 14.88
CA ASN A 349 -11.97 -7.02 13.79
C ASN A 349 -12.65 -6.56 12.50
N ARG A 350 -11.93 -5.73 11.71
CA ARG A 350 -12.33 -5.31 10.37
C ARG A 350 -13.60 -4.45 10.30
N PHE A 351 -13.97 -3.81 11.41
CA PHE A 351 -15.10 -2.88 11.44
C PHE A 351 -14.78 -1.63 10.60
N LEU A 352 -15.66 -1.33 9.62
CA LEU A 352 -15.52 -0.21 8.68
C LEU A 352 -14.17 -0.20 7.95
N ILE A 353 -13.72 -1.34 7.49
CA ILE A 353 -12.51 -1.45 6.68
C ILE A 353 -12.77 -0.86 5.27
N SER A 354 -11.81 -0.08 4.75
CA SER A 354 -11.83 0.49 3.38
C SER A 354 -13.06 1.34 3.02
N GLY A 355 -13.66 2.02 3.99
CA GLY A 355 -14.77 2.95 3.78
C GLY A 355 -14.29 4.23 3.08
N GLN A 356 -14.45 4.32 1.76
CA GLN A 356 -13.88 5.40 0.93
C GLN A 356 -14.48 6.79 1.18
N TYR A 357 -15.67 6.87 1.80
CA TYR A 357 -16.42 8.12 1.94
C TYR A 357 -16.65 8.52 3.40
N LEU A 358 -16.25 7.66 4.35
CA LEU A 358 -16.45 7.91 5.76
C LEU A 358 -15.56 9.08 6.22
N LYS A 359 -16.19 10.15 6.71
CA LYS A 359 -15.52 11.36 7.21
C LYS A 359 -15.49 11.43 8.72
N ASN A 360 -16.57 10.96 9.35
CA ASN A 360 -16.75 11.11 10.79
C ASN A 360 -17.18 9.80 11.44
N MET A 361 -16.51 9.44 12.54
CA MET A 361 -16.87 8.29 13.37
C MET A 361 -16.93 8.69 14.85
N GLU A 362 -18.04 8.42 15.53
CA GLU A 362 -18.22 8.74 16.95
C GLU A 362 -18.70 7.51 17.73
N PHE A 363 -17.78 6.93 18.52
CA PHE A 363 -18.02 5.74 19.35
C PHE A 363 -17.40 5.97 20.74
N SER A 364 -17.97 6.89 21.49
CA SER A 364 -17.39 7.44 22.72
C SER A 364 -17.30 6.45 23.91
N ASN A 365 -17.94 5.29 23.83
CA ASN A 365 -17.90 4.28 24.90
C ASN A 365 -16.96 3.11 24.63
N VAL A 366 -16.45 2.98 23.41
CA VAL A 366 -15.57 1.87 23.03
C VAL A 366 -14.29 1.86 23.85
N ARG A 367 -13.99 0.71 24.46
CA ARG A 367 -12.76 0.43 25.23
C ARG A 367 -11.81 -0.50 24.50
N GLU A 368 -12.34 -1.47 23.73
CA GLU A 368 -11.54 -2.43 22.97
C GLU A 368 -11.78 -2.27 21.48
N ILE A 369 -10.70 -2.21 20.73
CA ILE A 369 -10.73 -2.11 19.26
C ILE A 369 -9.99 -3.30 18.68
N GLY A 370 -10.66 -4.04 17.78
CA GLY A 370 -10.09 -5.18 17.08
C GLY A 370 -9.04 -4.80 16.03
N ASN A 371 -8.58 -5.80 15.27
CA ASN A 371 -7.63 -5.60 14.18
C ASN A 371 -8.32 -5.02 12.93
N ASP A 372 -7.57 -4.30 12.10
CA ASP A 372 -8.01 -3.75 10.81
C ASP A 372 -9.24 -2.80 10.92
N VAL A 373 -9.55 -2.30 12.10
CA VAL A 373 -10.64 -1.32 12.27
C VAL A 373 -10.23 -0.01 11.64
N LEU A 374 -11.11 0.55 10.80
CA LEU A 374 -10.86 1.77 10.03
C LEU A 374 -9.61 1.72 9.13
N TYR A 375 -9.15 0.54 8.74
CA TYR A 375 -8.06 0.42 7.78
C TYR A 375 -8.46 1.00 6.43
N ALA A 376 -7.61 1.83 5.81
CA ALA A 376 -7.78 2.42 4.48
C ALA A 376 -9.08 3.25 4.29
N ASN A 377 -9.53 3.95 5.32
CA ASN A 377 -10.61 4.94 5.20
C ASN A 377 -10.01 6.29 4.78
N THR A 378 -9.80 6.48 3.48
CA THR A 378 -9.02 7.60 2.93
C THR A 378 -9.65 8.97 3.12
N ASP A 379 -10.96 9.04 3.37
CA ASP A 379 -11.70 10.28 3.59
C ASP A 379 -11.95 10.60 5.06
N LEU A 380 -11.50 9.73 5.99
CA LEU A 380 -11.72 9.95 7.41
C LEU A 380 -10.97 11.20 7.90
N GLU A 381 -11.73 12.17 8.39
CA GLU A 381 -11.24 13.45 8.90
C GLU A 381 -11.28 13.48 10.44
N HIS A 382 -12.33 12.87 11.03
CA HIS A 382 -12.57 12.91 12.48
C HIS A 382 -13.03 11.56 13.02
N PHE A 383 -12.51 11.20 14.18
CA PHE A 383 -13.04 10.09 14.96
C PHE A 383 -13.04 10.43 16.46
N ASN A 384 -13.96 9.80 17.20
CA ASN A 384 -14.01 9.88 18.66
C ASN A 384 -14.05 8.48 19.26
N LEU A 385 -12.95 8.08 19.87
CA LEU A 385 -12.74 6.83 20.61
C LEU A 385 -12.06 7.13 21.95
N SER A 386 -12.52 8.18 22.61
CA SER A 386 -11.86 8.80 23.78
C SER A 386 -11.74 7.87 25.00
N LYS A 387 -12.44 6.73 25.02
CA LYS A 387 -12.33 5.71 26.08
C LYS A 387 -11.55 4.47 25.67
N ALA A 388 -11.01 4.41 24.46
CA ALA A 388 -10.26 3.25 23.99
C ALA A 388 -9.04 2.99 24.87
N GLU A 389 -8.96 1.78 25.43
CA GLU A 389 -7.89 1.32 26.30
C GLU A 389 -6.93 0.38 25.58
N VAL A 390 -7.49 -0.51 24.72
CA VAL A 390 -6.73 -1.52 23.96
C VAL A 390 -7.09 -1.44 22.48
N ILE A 391 -6.08 -1.33 21.63
CA ILE A 391 -6.22 -1.21 20.19
C ILE A 391 -5.44 -2.33 19.51
N GLY A 392 -6.11 -3.01 18.57
CA GLY A 392 -5.53 -4.08 17.77
C GLY A 392 -4.57 -3.60 16.67
N ASN A 393 -4.20 -4.51 15.77
CA ASN A 393 -3.27 -4.25 14.68
C ASN A 393 -3.94 -3.47 13.54
N TYR A 394 -3.15 -2.74 12.75
CA TYR A 394 -3.55 -2.00 11.54
C TYR A 394 -4.65 -0.94 11.77
N PHE A 395 -4.92 -0.57 13.01
CA PHE A 395 -5.89 0.48 13.31
C PHE A 395 -5.48 1.80 12.67
N LEU A 396 -6.38 2.42 11.91
CA LEU A 396 -6.19 3.67 11.16
C LEU A 396 -5.00 3.64 10.17
N ALA A 397 -4.46 2.50 9.78
CA ALA A 397 -3.43 2.47 8.75
C ALA A 397 -3.98 2.93 7.39
N ASN A 398 -3.17 3.66 6.61
CA ASN A 398 -3.54 4.23 5.30
C ASN A 398 -4.74 5.23 5.32
N ASN A 399 -4.93 5.99 6.40
CA ASN A 399 -5.89 7.08 6.47
C ASN A 399 -5.17 8.41 6.24
N ILE A 400 -5.36 9.02 5.08
CA ILE A 400 -4.52 10.13 4.59
C ILE A 400 -5.03 11.53 4.93
N LYS A 401 -6.21 11.67 5.58
CA LYS A 401 -6.83 12.97 5.92
C LYS A 401 -6.86 13.28 7.42
N LEU A 402 -6.44 12.36 8.26
CA LEU A 402 -6.38 12.56 9.71
C LEU A 402 -5.22 13.48 10.10
N THR A 403 -5.52 14.57 10.80
CA THR A 403 -4.51 15.55 11.27
C THR A 403 -4.23 15.43 12.76
N ASN A 404 -5.24 15.08 13.56
CA ASN A 404 -5.17 15.05 15.02
C ASN A 404 -5.60 13.68 15.55
N ILE A 405 -4.83 13.13 16.46
CA ILE A 405 -5.10 11.85 17.10
C ILE A 405 -5.16 12.04 18.62
N ASP A 406 -6.33 11.84 19.19
CA ASP A 406 -6.52 11.85 20.64
C ASP A 406 -6.98 10.48 21.14
N LEU A 407 -6.06 9.76 21.76
CA LEU A 407 -6.24 8.44 22.35
C LEU A 407 -5.62 8.40 23.76
N ASN A 408 -5.91 9.42 24.57
CA ASN A 408 -5.27 9.68 25.86
C ASN A 408 -5.51 8.60 26.93
N LYS A 409 -6.53 7.74 26.76
CA LYS A 409 -6.82 6.61 27.67
C LYS A 409 -6.21 5.29 27.19
N THR A 410 -5.67 5.26 26.00
CA THR A 410 -5.12 4.03 25.43
C THR A 410 -3.86 3.60 26.16
N ILE A 411 -3.83 2.33 26.58
CA ILE A 411 -2.73 1.71 27.30
C ILE A 411 -1.85 0.89 26.37
N MET A 412 -2.47 0.20 25.39
CA MET A 412 -1.78 -0.70 24.48
C MET A 412 -2.29 -0.57 23.05
N ILE A 413 -1.37 -0.55 22.09
CA ILE A 413 -1.64 -0.49 20.66
C ILE A 413 -0.85 -1.60 19.95
N GLY A 414 -1.51 -2.31 19.05
CA GLY A 414 -0.92 -3.36 18.24
C GLY A 414 0.01 -2.88 17.12
N ASP A 415 0.27 -3.74 16.15
CA ASP A 415 1.18 -3.49 15.02
C ASP A 415 0.56 -2.55 13.98
N ASP A 416 1.42 -1.86 13.22
CA ASP A 416 1.08 -1.04 12.06
C ASP A 416 0.03 0.09 12.30
N PHE A 417 -0.04 0.58 13.54
CA PHE A 417 -0.90 1.71 13.91
C PHE A 417 -0.50 2.98 13.15
N LEU A 418 -1.48 3.66 12.53
CA LEU A 418 -1.30 4.89 11.74
C LEU A 418 -0.18 4.81 10.69
N LYS A 419 0.15 3.63 10.24
CA LYS A 419 1.15 3.46 9.18
C LYS A 419 0.72 4.20 7.91
N ARG A 420 1.63 5.03 7.35
CA ARG A 420 1.41 5.83 6.15
C ARG A 420 0.28 6.89 6.26
N ASN A 421 0.05 7.43 7.42
CA ASN A 421 -0.79 8.62 7.60
C ASN A 421 0.07 9.87 7.49
N ILE A 422 0.14 10.46 6.31
CA ILE A 422 1.19 11.43 5.94
C ILE A 422 0.97 12.85 6.47
N ILE A 423 -0.22 13.18 7.00
CA ILE A 423 -0.57 14.54 7.42
C ILE A 423 -0.89 14.69 8.91
N VAL A 424 -0.61 13.68 9.72
CA VAL A 424 -0.83 13.77 11.18
C VAL A 424 0.12 14.82 11.77
N GLU A 425 -0.45 15.86 12.38
CA GLU A 425 0.27 16.99 12.96
C GLU A 425 0.37 16.90 14.49
N SER A 426 -0.63 16.32 15.13
CA SER A 426 -0.66 16.18 16.58
C SER A 426 -1.16 14.82 17.06
N ILE A 427 -0.60 14.39 18.19
CA ILE A 427 -0.97 13.14 18.85
C ILE A 427 -1.09 13.37 20.35
N ASN A 428 -2.02 12.66 21.00
CA ASN A 428 -2.16 12.64 22.45
C ASN A 428 -2.28 11.20 22.95
N PHE A 429 -1.28 10.75 23.74
CA PHE A 429 -1.13 9.39 24.25
C PHE A 429 -0.69 9.37 25.72
N ASP A 430 -1.40 10.09 26.60
CA ASP A 430 -0.98 10.25 28.01
C ASP A 430 -0.85 8.92 28.77
N SER A 431 -1.69 7.92 28.46
CA SER A 431 -1.72 6.64 29.19
C SER A 431 -0.94 5.51 28.49
N LEU A 432 -0.40 5.71 27.30
CA LEU A 432 0.16 4.66 26.46
C LEU A 432 1.43 4.06 27.06
N GLN A 433 1.42 2.74 27.28
CA GLN A 433 2.52 2.00 27.88
C GLN A 433 3.24 1.08 26.92
N ARG A 434 2.54 0.49 25.95
CA ARG A 434 3.11 -0.50 25.01
C ARG A 434 2.58 -0.32 23.61
N VAL A 435 3.48 -0.46 22.65
CA VAL A 435 3.12 -0.45 21.22
C VAL A 435 3.78 -1.60 20.48
N GLY A 436 3.10 -2.09 19.46
CA GLY A 436 3.60 -3.13 18.53
C GLY A 436 4.60 -2.59 17.51
N ASN A 437 4.80 -3.36 16.43
CA ASN A 437 5.71 -3.03 15.36
C ASN A 437 5.16 -1.93 14.45
N SER A 438 6.03 -1.18 13.78
CA SER A 438 5.70 -0.15 12.79
C SER A 438 4.72 0.92 13.29
N PHE A 439 4.74 1.22 14.59
CA PHE A 439 3.93 2.29 15.16
C PHE A 439 4.28 3.62 14.49
N MET A 440 3.29 4.25 13.85
CA MET A 440 3.40 5.51 13.12
C MET A 440 4.56 5.54 12.10
N PHE A 441 4.78 4.45 11.41
CA PHE A 441 5.79 4.38 10.34
C PHE A 441 5.44 5.33 9.20
N SER A 442 6.41 6.19 8.81
CA SER A 442 6.29 7.12 7.66
C SER A 442 5.14 8.14 7.77
N ASN A 443 5.01 8.79 8.94
CA ASN A 443 4.16 9.96 9.16
C ASN A 443 5.02 11.23 9.00
N LYS A 444 4.68 12.10 8.04
CA LYS A 444 5.63 13.13 7.55
C LYS A 444 5.42 14.53 8.14
N GLU A 445 4.31 14.81 8.85
CA GLU A 445 3.99 16.18 9.31
C GLU A 445 4.24 16.41 10.80
N LEU A 446 4.34 15.35 11.60
CA LEU A 446 4.54 15.47 13.03
C LEU A 446 5.92 16.07 13.37
N SER A 447 5.94 17.17 14.12
CA SER A 447 7.15 17.90 14.48
C SER A 447 7.76 17.50 15.83
N SER A 448 6.95 16.94 16.71
CA SER A 448 7.40 16.45 18.01
C SER A 448 6.58 15.26 18.48
N ILE A 449 7.18 14.42 19.33
CA ILE A 449 6.50 13.30 19.97
C ILE A 449 6.89 13.20 21.45
N VAL A 450 5.88 13.18 22.32
CA VAL A 450 6.04 12.97 23.76
C VAL A 450 5.06 11.89 24.20
N ILE A 451 5.54 10.77 24.72
CA ILE A 451 4.70 9.70 25.28
C ILE A 451 5.24 9.34 26.67
N PRO A 452 4.70 9.98 27.71
CA PRO A 452 5.33 9.98 29.04
C PRO A 452 5.36 8.62 29.72
N ASN A 453 4.36 7.77 29.48
CA ASN A 453 4.21 6.48 30.14
C ASN A 453 4.65 5.27 29.28
N LEU A 454 5.17 5.52 28.07
CA LEU A 454 5.62 4.44 27.17
C LEU A 454 6.81 3.69 27.77
N SER A 455 6.64 2.39 28.01
CA SER A 455 7.68 1.52 28.58
C SER A 455 8.31 0.56 27.58
N TYR A 456 7.60 0.20 26.53
CA TYR A 456 8.03 -0.77 25.51
C TYR A 456 7.58 -0.38 24.11
N THR A 457 8.47 -0.58 23.13
CA THR A 457 8.13 -0.46 21.71
C THR A 457 8.55 -1.69 20.92
N GLY A 458 7.73 -2.09 19.94
CA GLY A 458 8.11 -3.06 18.91
C GLY A 458 9.13 -2.50 17.92
N LYS A 459 9.34 -3.22 16.80
CA LYS A 459 10.26 -2.84 15.73
C LYS A 459 9.72 -1.68 14.88
N CYS A 460 10.62 -0.94 14.24
CA CYS A 460 10.28 0.16 13.32
C CYS A 460 9.39 1.26 13.95
N PHE A 461 9.50 1.47 15.26
CA PHE A 461 8.81 2.54 15.94
C PHE A 461 9.25 3.89 15.36
N PHE A 462 8.29 4.66 14.89
CA PHE A 462 8.48 6.02 14.35
C PHE A 462 9.54 6.13 13.24
N LYS A 463 9.80 5.06 12.53
CA LYS A 463 10.78 5.03 11.43
C LYS A 463 10.36 5.94 10.28
N SER A 464 11.32 6.66 9.68
CA SER A 464 11.14 7.54 8.51
C SER A 464 10.13 8.68 8.73
N ASN A 465 10.16 9.31 9.91
CA ASN A 465 9.41 10.51 10.26
C ASN A 465 10.33 11.75 10.18
N ASP A 466 10.45 12.32 8.98
CA ASP A 466 11.48 13.31 8.66
C ASP A 466 11.33 14.66 9.37
N LYS A 467 10.10 15.08 9.78
CA LYS A 467 9.88 16.41 10.39
C LYS A 467 10.05 16.45 11.90
N VAL A 468 10.20 15.31 12.56
CA VAL A 468 10.35 15.27 14.03
C VAL A 468 11.66 15.94 14.45
N LEU A 469 11.56 16.97 15.26
CA LEU A 469 12.69 17.72 15.85
C LEU A 469 13.00 17.28 17.27
N PHE A 470 11.97 16.90 18.02
CA PHE A 470 12.04 16.55 19.44
C PHE A 470 11.26 15.27 19.73
N ALA A 471 11.87 14.37 20.52
CA ALA A 471 11.23 13.15 20.99
C ALA A 471 11.56 12.89 22.45
N SER A 472 10.53 12.65 23.30
CA SER A 472 10.69 12.37 24.73
C SER A 472 9.85 11.18 25.18
N PHE A 473 10.52 10.21 25.79
CA PHE A 473 9.94 8.97 26.32
C PHE A 473 10.50 8.65 27.72
N PRO A 474 10.14 9.45 28.75
CA PRO A 474 10.81 9.36 30.04
C PRO A 474 10.64 8.01 30.75
N SER A 475 9.59 7.24 30.47
CA SER A 475 9.35 5.92 31.07
C SER A 475 9.87 4.74 30.23
N LEU A 476 10.45 4.99 29.06
CA LEU A 476 10.85 3.96 28.11
C LEU A 476 11.99 3.09 28.66
N GLN A 477 11.79 1.78 28.70
CA GLN A 477 12.76 0.81 29.21
C GLN A 477 13.37 -0.06 28.11
N GLU A 478 12.58 -0.40 27.08
CA GLU A 478 13.02 -1.30 26.02
C GLU A 478 12.47 -0.90 24.66
N THR A 479 13.33 -0.97 23.63
CA THR A 479 12.93 -0.73 22.23
C THR A 479 13.26 -1.95 21.35
N GLY A 480 12.41 -2.17 20.34
CA GLY A 480 12.72 -3.08 19.23
C GLY A 480 13.73 -2.49 18.25
N ASP A 481 13.98 -3.23 17.16
CA ASP A 481 14.90 -2.82 16.10
C ASP A 481 14.37 -1.64 15.30
N PHE A 482 15.26 -0.84 14.69
CA PHE A 482 14.93 0.32 13.84
C PHE A 482 14.13 1.43 14.56
N PHE A 483 14.32 1.58 15.87
CA PHE A 483 13.66 2.62 16.64
C PHE A 483 14.08 4.00 16.14
N MET A 484 13.11 4.83 15.70
CA MET A 484 13.30 6.16 15.11
C MET A 484 14.45 6.23 14.10
N ASN A 485 14.64 5.16 13.33
CA ASN A 485 15.62 5.12 12.25
C ASN A 485 15.18 6.05 11.12
N ASP A 486 16.14 6.85 10.59
CA ASP A 486 15.91 7.79 9.48
C ASP A 486 14.88 8.90 9.79
N ALA A 487 14.86 9.41 11.05
CA ALA A 487 14.18 10.65 11.43
C ALA A 487 15.14 11.83 11.23
N LYS A 488 15.31 12.27 9.99
CA LYS A 488 16.44 13.07 9.50
C LYS A 488 16.66 14.39 10.23
N ASN A 489 15.61 15.01 10.77
CA ASN A 489 15.68 16.33 11.42
C ASN A 489 15.64 16.23 12.96
N LEU A 490 15.68 15.03 13.53
CA LEU A 490 15.68 14.85 15.00
C LEU A 490 16.92 15.49 15.61
N ARG A 491 16.72 16.48 16.51
CA ARG A 491 17.76 17.22 17.21
C ARG A 491 17.87 16.86 18.68
N MET A 492 16.73 16.59 19.32
CA MET A 492 16.67 16.28 20.76
C MET A 492 15.93 14.98 20.99
N PHE A 493 16.56 14.12 21.77
CA PHE A 493 16.01 12.82 22.17
C PHE A 493 16.21 12.58 23.65
N GLU A 494 15.14 12.25 24.36
CA GLU A 494 15.12 11.98 25.79
C GLU A 494 14.50 10.61 26.09
N ALA A 495 15.25 9.74 26.76
CA ALA A 495 14.79 8.43 27.25
C ALA A 495 15.66 7.96 28.41
N ASP A 496 15.67 8.69 29.52
CA ASP A 496 16.59 8.47 30.63
C ASP A 496 16.46 7.07 31.25
N ASN A 497 15.28 6.48 31.23
CA ASN A 497 15.02 5.15 31.78
C ASN A 497 15.29 3.99 30.81
N LEU A 498 15.75 4.27 29.59
CA LEU A 498 16.03 3.23 28.58
C LEU A 498 17.17 2.31 29.04
N ARG A 499 16.89 1.01 29.11
CA ARG A 499 17.82 -0.03 29.55
C ARG A 499 18.32 -0.90 28.38
N VAL A 500 17.43 -1.21 27.44
CA VAL A 500 17.74 -2.10 26.33
C VAL A 500 17.25 -1.50 25.01
N SER A 501 18.12 -1.44 24.01
CA SER A 501 17.71 -1.05 22.65
C SER A 501 18.00 -2.17 21.64
N GLY A 502 17.17 -2.26 20.61
CA GLY A 502 17.35 -3.17 19.47
C GLY A 502 18.44 -2.72 18.49
N ASP A 503 18.52 -3.42 17.36
CA ASP A 503 19.43 -3.07 16.25
C ASP A 503 18.99 -1.75 15.58
N MET A 504 19.97 -0.98 15.07
CA MET A 504 19.74 0.28 14.31
C MET A 504 18.97 1.36 15.10
N PHE A 505 19.13 1.39 16.42
CA PHE A 505 18.55 2.42 17.27
C PHE A 505 19.06 3.82 16.86
N LEU A 506 18.17 4.75 16.58
CA LEU A 506 18.44 6.13 16.14
C LEU A 506 19.45 6.20 14.97
N MET A 507 19.51 5.21 14.09
CA MET A 507 20.41 5.22 12.94
C MET A 507 19.97 6.27 11.90
N ALA A 508 20.92 6.97 11.29
CA ALA A 508 20.72 7.94 10.22
C ALA A 508 19.89 9.19 10.58
N ASN A 509 19.96 9.63 11.85
CA ASN A 509 19.40 10.90 12.31
C ASN A 509 20.45 12.01 12.15
N LYS A 510 20.39 12.74 11.05
CA LYS A 510 21.49 13.60 10.58
C LYS A 510 21.71 14.89 11.39
N GLU A 511 20.68 15.34 12.13
CA GLU A 511 20.69 16.56 12.92
C GLU A 511 20.87 16.29 14.44
N LEU A 512 21.06 15.04 14.86
CA LEU A 512 21.27 14.67 16.25
C LEU A 512 22.74 14.88 16.61
N ASP A 513 23.05 15.86 17.48
CA ASP A 513 24.40 16.23 17.88
C ASP A 513 24.82 15.70 19.25
N TYR A 514 23.84 15.42 20.12
CA TYR A 514 24.05 14.95 21.48
C TYR A 514 23.05 13.85 21.86
N ILE A 515 23.49 12.88 22.64
CA ILE A 515 22.62 11.89 23.30
C ILE A 515 23.13 11.50 24.67
N SER A 516 22.20 11.38 25.62
CA SER A 516 22.46 10.81 26.95
C SER A 516 21.42 9.75 27.27
N LEU A 517 21.90 8.54 27.57
CA LEU A 517 21.06 7.40 27.99
C LEU A 517 21.71 6.78 29.24
N PRO A 518 21.53 7.42 30.40
CA PRO A 518 22.30 7.08 31.60
C PRO A 518 22.03 5.67 32.12
N ASN A 519 20.87 5.09 31.80
CA ASN A 519 20.49 3.75 32.28
C ASN A 519 20.65 2.64 31.23
N LEU A 520 21.19 2.96 30.02
CA LEU A 520 21.35 1.98 28.97
C LEU A 520 22.44 0.96 29.31
N ILE A 521 22.07 -0.33 29.38
CA ILE A 521 22.98 -1.44 29.72
C ILE A 521 23.26 -2.36 28.53
N LYS A 522 22.37 -2.37 27.53
CA LYS A 522 22.49 -3.23 26.35
C LYS A 522 21.94 -2.54 25.12
N THR A 523 22.64 -2.69 23.98
CA THR A 523 22.18 -2.19 22.69
C THR A 523 22.46 -3.19 21.57
N GLY A 524 21.71 -3.07 20.47
CA GLY A 524 21.90 -3.87 19.26
C GLY A 524 22.98 -3.30 18.32
N LYS A 525 23.18 -3.94 17.17
CA LYS A 525 24.12 -3.53 16.13
C LYS A 525 23.71 -2.21 15.50
N LEU A 526 24.70 -1.49 14.92
CA LEU A 526 24.46 -0.23 14.21
C LEU A 526 23.79 0.86 15.08
N PHE A 527 23.95 0.80 16.40
CA PHE A 527 23.49 1.82 17.33
C PHE A 527 24.10 3.18 16.95
N LEU A 528 23.26 4.19 16.76
CA LEU A 528 23.62 5.55 16.33
C LEU A 528 24.47 5.60 15.05
N ALA A 529 24.47 4.58 14.22
CA ALA A 529 25.25 4.60 12.99
C ALA A 529 24.73 5.67 12.01
N ALA A 530 25.63 6.26 11.21
CA ALA A 530 25.35 7.29 10.21
C ALA A 530 24.76 8.62 10.75
N ASN A 531 24.93 8.91 12.04
CA ASN A 531 24.68 10.23 12.63
C ASN A 531 25.92 11.10 12.45
N GLN A 532 25.97 11.85 11.36
CA GLN A 532 27.21 12.51 10.90
C GLN A 532 27.72 13.62 11.81
N ILE A 533 26.81 14.34 12.49
CA ILE A 533 27.15 15.50 13.33
C ILE A 533 27.15 15.20 14.84
N ILE A 534 26.91 13.95 15.24
CA ILE A 534 26.89 13.61 16.68
C ILE A 534 28.27 13.85 17.31
N MET A 535 28.31 14.79 18.25
CA MET A 535 29.54 15.21 18.93
C MET A 535 29.73 14.53 20.28
N SER A 536 28.67 14.33 21.02
CA SER A 536 28.79 13.80 22.39
C SER A 536 27.79 12.67 22.67
N VAL A 537 28.28 11.58 23.22
CA VAL A 537 27.51 10.37 23.56
C VAL A 537 27.77 9.98 25.03
N ASN A 538 26.73 10.01 25.87
CA ASN A 538 26.82 9.68 27.30
C ASN A 538 26.05 8.39 27.63
N LEU A 539 26.77 7.30 27.85
CA LEU A 539 26.25 5.94 28.13
C LEU A 539 27.01 5.29 29.30
N PRO A 540 26.98 5.85 30.52
CA PRO A 540 27.90 5.47 31.60
C PRO A 540 27.73 4.02 32.08
N ASN A 541 26.60 3.38 31.81
CA ASN A 541 26.31 2.00 32.21
C ASN A 541 26.44 0.97 31.08
N LEU A 542 26.84 1.40 29.86
CA LEU A 542 27.01 0.49 28.74
C LEU A 542 28.40 -0.16 28.78
N SER A 543 28.45 -1.48 29.07
CA SER A 543 29.68 -2.25 29.25
C SER A 543 30.10 -3.09 28.02
N TYR A 544 29.32 -3.04 26.92
CA TYR A 544 29.65 -3.77 25.69
C TYR A 544 29.17 -3.01 24.46
N LEU A 545 30.06 -2.80 23.47
CA LEU A 545 29.77 -2.17 22.20
C LEU A 545 29.61 -3.25 21.10
N PRO A 546 28.41 -3.39 20.53
CA PRO A 546 28.18 -4.36 19.46
C PRO A 546 28.78 -3.88 18.12
N LYS A 547 28.79 -4.79 17.14
CA LYS A 547 29.33 -4.55 15.80
C LYS A 547 28.67 -3.32 15.13
N TYR A 548 29.50 -2.48 14.51
CA TYR A 548 29.09 -1.25 13.81
C TYR A 548 28.52 -0.14 14.71
N PHE A 549 28.75 -0.19 16.01
CA PHE A 549 28.41 0.88 16.95
C PHE A 549 29.02 2.21 16.46
N LEU A 550 28.21 3.28 16.36
CA LEU A 550 28.57 4.61 15.85
C LEU A 550 29.27 4.59 14.46
N ARG A 551 29.05 3.58 13.63
CA ARG A 551 29.63 3.53 12.28
C ARG A 551 29.22 4.77 11.48
N ASN A 552 30.21 5.45 10.85
CA ASN A 552 30.00 6.69 10.09
C ASN A 552 29.47 7.90 10.91
N ALA A 553 29.68 7.91 12.22
CA ALA A 553 29.48 9.09 13.09
C ALA A 553 30.78 9.90 13.07
N GLY A 554 30.90 10.82 12.11
CA GLY A 554 32.15 11.56 11.84
C GLY A 554 32.44 12.71 12.82
N GLY A 555 31.41 13.27 13.47
CA GLY A 555 31.52 14.41 14.37
C GLY A 555 31.93 14.09 15.82
N LEU A 556 32.11 12.81 16.18
CA LEU A 556 32.28 12.39 17.57
C LEU A 556 33.53 13.02 18.23
N GLU A 557 33.31 13.78 19.32
CA GLU A 557 34.34 14.45 20.12
C GLU A 557 34.47 13.83 21.51
N SER A 558 33.38 13.32 22.08
CA SER A 558 33.38 12.75 23.41
C SER A 558 32.45 11.55 23.56
N ILE A 559 32.84 10.59 24.37
CA ILE A 559 32.01 9.45 24.75
C ILE A 559 32.24 9.03 26.20
N THR A 560 31.14 8.83 26.94
CA THR A 560 31.17 8.24 28.29
C THR A 560 30.61 6.83 28.22
N LEU A 561 31.35 5.87 28.75
CA LEU A 561 31.00 4.44 28.80
C LEU A 561 31.37 3.88 30.17
N ALA A 562 30.89 2.68 30.52
CA ALA A 562 31.34 1.97 31.69
C ALA A 562 32.86 1.75 31.67
N ASP A 563 33.51 1.74 32.82
CA ASP A 563 34.99 1.65 32.90
C ASP A 563 35.53 0.30 32.39
N ASP A 564 34.77 -0.75 32.52
CA ASP A 564 35.07 -2.10 32.05
C ASP A 564 34.56 -2.42 30.63
N CYS A 565 34.13 -1.37 29.89
CA CYS A 565 33.51 -1.53 28.59
C CYS A 565 34.39 -2.31 27.61
N THR A 566 33.83 -3.35 27.02
CA THR A 566 34.41 -4.22 25.98
C THR A 566 33.72 -3.98 24.64
N TRP A 567 34.28 -4.44 23.54
CA TRP A 567 33.74 -4.24 22.22
C TRP A 567 34.09 -5.36 21.23
N ASP A 568 33.22 -5.50 20.23
CA ASP A 568 33.55 -6.19 18.98
C ASP A 568 34.47 -5.32 18.11
N ALA A 569 34.52 -5.57 16.82
CA ALA A 569 35.26 -4.72 15.90
C ALA A 569 34.66 -3.30 15.84
N ILE A 570 35.46 -2.29 16.18
CA ILE A 570 35.13 -0.88 16.03
C ILE A 570 35.44 -0.44 14.60
N TYR A 571 34.43 0.11 13.89
CA TYR A 571 34.54 0.62 12.52
C TYR A 571 34.52 2.15 12.44
N ASN A 572 34.53 2.85 13.58
CA ASN A 572 34.60 4.30 13.66
C ASN A 572 35.98 4.69 14.20
N LYS A 573 36.78 5.41 13.39
CA LYS A 573 38.14 5.79 13.72
C LYS A 573 38.19 6.73 14.95
N LYS A 574 37.30 7.71 15.03
CA LYS A 574 37.22 8.64 16.18
C LYS A 574 36.87 7.92 17.48
N LEU A 575 35.92 7.01 17.43
CA LEU A 575 35.56 6.17 18.58
C LEU A 575 36.77 5.36 19.05
N LEU A 576 37.51 4.76 18.12
CA LEU A 576 38.70 3.98 18.44
C LEU A 576 39.78 4.84 19.13
N GLU A 577 40.04 6.05 18.62
CA GLU A 577 40.97 7.03 19.23
C GLU A 577 40.56 7.34 20.68
N LEU A 578 39.32 7.74 20.93
CA LEU A 578 38.78 8.05 22.26
C LEU A 578 38.84 6.87 23.23
N MET A 579 38.60 5.66 22.76
CA MET A 579 38.68 4.45 23.57
C MET A 579 40.13 4.11 23.98
N HIS A 580 41.09 4.36 23.11
CA HIS A 580 42.51 4.19 23.41
C HIS A 580 43.05 5.23 24.39
N GLU A 581 42.67 6.51 24.22
CA GLU A 581 43.02 7.57 25.17
C GLU A 581 42.50 7.25 26.57
N LYS A 582 41.26 6.83 26.72
CA LYS A 582 40.64 6.47 28.01
C LYS A 582 41.38 5.30 28.69
N LYS A 583 41.92 4.33 27.93
CA LYS A 583 42.66 3.16 28.47
C LYS A 583 44.16 3.43 28.68
N GLY A 584 44.66 4.67 28.44
CA GLY A 584 46.08 5.03 28.62
C GLY A 584 47.04 4.30 27.70
N LYS A 585 46.54 3.78 26.57
CA LYS A 585 47.36 3.09 25.55
C LYS A 585 47.53 4.03 24.35
N THR A 586 48.77 4.46 24.14
CA THR A 586 49.17 5.14 22.89
C THR A 586 48.91 4.21 21.68
N LEU A 587 48.29 4.74 20.61
CA LEU A 587 48.16 4.07 19.33
C LEU A 587 49.54 3.73 18.74
N TRP A 588 49.83 2.48 18.52
CA TRP A 588 50.85 1.96 17.61
C TRP A 588 50.20 1.18 16.50
#